data_f2dd192090d46535141d93b6507fdefc
#
_entry.id   f2dd192090d46535141d93b6507fdefc
#
_cell.length_a   1.000
_cell.length_b   1.000
_cell.length_c   1.000
_cell.angle_alpha   90.00
_cell.angle_beta   90.00
_cell.angle_gamma   90.00
#
_symmetry.space_group_name_H-M   'P 1'
#
loop_
_entity.id
_entity.type
_entity.pdbx_description
1 polymer ?
#
loop_
_entity_poly.entity_id
_entity_poly.type
_entity_poly.pdbx_seq_one_letter_code
_entity_poly.pdbx_strand_id
1 'polypeptide(L)'
;MIDRSSRRRFGQNYLRDKSVIYQIVDKINPGKEDSFIEIGPGQGAITEGIKNNSKNLTLIEIDRENVAYLKNSLGNEIEIFEEDILKIDLCFIKNNDRIIGNLPYNIASQIILRFLELNRKI
;
A
#
# COMPACT_ATOMS: atom_id res chain seq x y z
N MET A 1 0.86 14.03 16.36
CA MET A 1 1.49 14.89 15.33
C MET A 1 2.50 14.10 14.52
N ILE A 2 2.45 14.18 13.21
CA ILE A 2 3.34 13.41 12.34
C ILE A 2 4.72 14.05 12.33
N ASP A 3 5.75 13.25 12.55
CA ASP A 3 7.13 13.72 12.49
C ASP A 3 7.52 14.06 11.06
N ARG A 4 7.92 15.30 10.83
CA ARG A 4 8.34 15.77 9.51
C ARG A 4 9.61 15.09 9.00
N SER A 5 10.50 14.69 9.91
CA SER A 5 11.74 14.02 9.52
C SER A 5 11.45 12.62 8.98
N SER A 6 10.50 11.90 9.55
CA SER A 6 10.05 10.59 9.07
C SER A 6 9.54 10.69 7.63
N ARG A 7 8.68 11.66 7.34
CA ARG A 7 8.15 11.87 6.00
C ARG A 7 9.24 12.16 4.97
N ARG A 8 10.21 13.00 5.33
CA ARG A 8 11.33 13.30 4.43
C ARG A 8 12.22 12.11 4.19
N ARG A 9 12.50 11.33 5.24
CA ARG A 9 13.40 10.19 5.18
C ARG A 9 12.93 9.14 4.18
N PHE A 10 11.63 8.91 4.10
CA PHE A 10 11.04 7.89 3.21
C PHE A 10 10.34 8.49 1.99
N GLY A 11 10.43 9.80 1.78
CA GLY A 11 9.74 10.47 0.68
C GLY A 11 8.22 10.41 0.81
N GLN A 12 7.72 10.27 2.02
CA GLN A 12 6.29 10.09 2.26
C GLN A 12 5.55 11.43 2.33
N ASN A 13 4.38 11.46 1.68
CA ASN A 13 3.40 12.53 1.80
C ASN A 13 2.08 11.89 2.20
N TYR A 14 1.62 12.17 3.41
CA TYR A 14 0.38 11.58 3.89
C TYR A 14 -0.83 12.27 3.29
N LEU A 15 -1.69 11.46 2.69
CA LEU A 15 -2.94 11.93 2.11
C LEU A 15 -3.95 12.19 3.22
N ARG A 16 -4.57 13.38 3.22
CA ARG A 16 -5.49 13.80 4.29
C ARG A 16 -6.82 14.33 3.81
N ASP A 17 -6.89 14.85 2.60
CA ASP A 17 -8.11 15.41 2.04
C ASP A 17 -9.11 14.29 1.78
N LYS A 18 -10.20 14.27 2.52
CA LYS A 18 -11.21 13.23 2.44
C LYS A 18 -11.87 13.16 1.07
N SER A 19 -12.05 14.28 0.41
CA SER A 19 -12.62 14.33 -0.93
C SER A 19 -11.71 13.62 -1.94
N VAL A 20 -10.39 13.90 -1.86
CA VAL A 20 -9.41 13.25 -2.72
C VAL A 20 -9.32 11.75 -2.42
N ILE A 21 -9.31 11.39 -1.15
CA ILE A 21 -9.30 9.97 -0.73
C ILE A 21 -10.50 9.24 -1.32
N TYR A 22 -11.69 9.82 -1.21
CA TYR A 22 -12.90 9.23 -1.75
C TYR A 22 -12.80 9.05 -3.27
N GLN A 23 -12.30 10.06 -3.98
CA GLN A 23 -12.13 9.97 -5.43
C GLN A 23 -11.16 8.87 -5.83
N ILE A 24 -10.07 8.70 -5.10
CA ILE A 24 -9.09 7.65 -5.37
C ILE A 24 -9.72 6.27 -5.17
N VAL A 25 -10.40 6.06 -4.05
CA VAL A 25 -11.06 4.77 -3.76
C VAL A 25 -12.14 4.48 -4.82
N ASP A 26 -12.90 5.51 -5.21
CA ASP A 26 -13.92 5.37 -6.24
C ASP A 26 -13.32 4.94 -7.58
N LYS A 27 -12.19 5.52 -7.96
CA LYS A 27 -11.50 5.15 -9.20
C LYS A 27 -10.92 3.74 -9.15
N ILE A 28 -10.41 3.33 -7.99
CA ILE A 28 -9.93 1.95 -7.79
C ILE A 28 -11.11 0.98 -7.92
N ASN A 29 -12.26 1.39 -7.46
CA ASN A 29 -13.50 0.59 -7.53
C ASN A 29 -13.27 -0.83 -6.98
N PRO A 30 -12.98 -0.97 -5.67
CA PRO A 30 -12.73 -2.30 -5.10
C PRO A 30 -13.98 -3.16 -5.12
N GLY A 31 -13.82 -4.42 -5.52
CA GLY A 31 -14.88 -5.41 -5.54
C GLY A 31 -14.70 -6.45 -4.44
N LYS A 32 -15.81 -7.05 -4.00
CA LYS A 32 -15.81 -8.03 -2.90
C LYS A 32 -14.97 -9.28 -3.18
N GLU A 33 -14.69 -9.56 -4.45
CA GLU A 33 -13.85 -10.70 -4.84
C GLU A 33 -12.41 -10.30 -5.10
N ASP A 34 -12.08 -9.01 -5.02
CA ASP A 34 -10.74 -8.52 -5.31
C ASP A 34 -9.77 -8.76 -4.16
N SER A 35 -8.54 -9.11 -4.52
CA SER A 35 -7.41 -9.15 -3.60
C SER A 35 -6.44 -8.04 -3.94
N PHE A 36 -6.07 -7.25 -2.94
CA PHE A 36 -5.21 -6.08 -3.12
C PHE A 36 -3.91 -6.21 -2.36
N ILE A 37 -2.88 -5.62 -2.93
CA ILE A 37 -1.62 -5.35 -2.24
C ILE A 37 -1.43 -3.84 -2.27
N GLU A 38 -1.41 -3.22 -1.10
CA GLU A 38 -1.19 -1.79 -0.98
C GLU A 38 0.25 -1.52 -0.55
N ILE A 39 0.96 -0.73 -1.35
CA ILE A 39 2.35 -0.37 -1.12
C ILE A 39 2.39 1.04 -0.54
N GLY A 40 3.07 1.19 0.60
CA GLY A 40 3.23 2.47 1.26
C GLY A 40 1.92 3.05 1.77
N PRO A 41 1.12 2.28 2.52
CA PRO A 41 -0.17 2.77 3.01
C PRO A 41 -0.06 3.98 3.94
N GLY A 42 1.11 4.25 4.49
CA GLY A 42 1.31 5.35 5.42
C GLY A 42 0.44 5.17 6.66
N GLN A 43 -0.48 6.08 6.89
CA GLN A 43 -1.41 6.00 8.00
C GLN A 43 -2.78 5.44 7.61
N GLY A 44 -2.86 4.83 6.43
CA GLY A 44 -4.04 4.08 6.03
C GLY A 44 -5.17 4.90 5.42
N ALA A 45 -4.85 6.05 4.80
CA ALA A 45 -5.87 6.93 4.24
C ALA A 45 -6.77 6.23 3.22
N ILE A 46 -6.17 5.44 2.32
CA ILE A 46 -6.91 4.69 1.30
C ILE A 46 -7.32 3.31 1.82
N THR A 47 -6.55 2.78 2.75
CA THR A 47 -6.62 1.41 3.22
C THR A 47 -8.02 1.00 3.71
N GLU A 48 -8.68 1.86 4.48
CA GLU A 48 -10.02 1.54 5.00
C GLU A 48 -11.04 1.32 3.91
N GLY A 49 -11.04 2.20 2.89
CA GLY A 49 -11.98 2.07 1.78
C GLY A 49 -11.75 0.78 0.98
N ILE A 50 -10.50 0.36 0.86
CA ILE A 50 -10.16 -0.89 0.16
C ILE A 50 -10.51 -2.09 1.04
N LYS A 51 -10.15 -2.05 2.32
CA LYS A 51 -10.40 -3.15 3.26
C LYS A 51 -11.88 -3.53 3.32
N ASN A 52 -12.76 -2.53 3.42
CA ASN A 52 -14.18 -2.76 3.63
C ASN A 52 -14.89 -3.30 2.39
N ASN A 53 -14.27 -3.20 1.22
CA ASN A 53 -14.89 -3.53 -0.05
C ASN A 53 -14.13 -4.58 -0.87
N SER A 54 -13.18 -5.27 -0.27
CA SER A 54 -12.37 -6.29 -0.95
C SER A 54 -12.37 -7.59 -0.18
N LYS A 55 -11.91 -8.66 -0.83
CA LYS A 55 -11.78 -9.97 -0.23
C LYS A 55 -10.55 -10.07 0.66
N ASN A 56 -9.41 -9.65 0.14
CA ASN A 56 -8.13 -9.69 0.86
C ASN A 56 -7.37 -8.40 0.64
N LEU A 57 -6.64 -8.00 1.67
CA LEU A 57 -5.76 -6.84 1.60
C LEU A 57 -4.48 -7.14 2.34
N THR A 58 -3.36 -6.98 1.64
CA THR A 58 -2.01 -7.10 2.20
C THR A 58 -1.34 -5.74 2.10
N LEU A 59 -0.67 -5.32 3.17
CA LEU A 59 0.02 -4.04 3.22
C LEU A 59 1.53 -4.26 3.24
N ILE A 60 2.27 -3.43 2.51
CA ILE A 60 3.73 -3.42 2.54
C ILE A 60 4.16 -2.01 2.91
N GLU A 61 4.75 -1.85 4.09
CA GLU A 61 5.13 -0.56 4.65
C GLU A 61 6.52 -0.65 5.25
N ILE A 62 7.42 0.24 4.82
CA ILE A 62 8.80 0.25 5.30
C ILE A 62 8.96 0.99 6.63
N ASP A 63 8.10 1.95 6.92
CA ASP A 63 8.21 2.78 8.11
C ASP A 63 7.63 2.06 9.32
N ARG A 64 8.48 1.80 10.31
CA ARG A 64 8.13 1.07 11.53
C ARG A 64 7.00 1.72 12.32
N GLU A 65 7.00 3.05 12.38
CA GLU A 65 5.96 3.78 13.11
C GLU A 65 4.61 3.65 12.41
N ASN A 66 4.60 3.69 11.09
CA ASN A 66 3.39 3.46 10.32
C ASN A 66 2.87 2.04 10.48
N VAL A 67 3.75 1.05 10.50
CA VAL A 67 3.35 -0.34 10.74
C VAL A 67 2.67 -0.47 12.10
N ALA A 68 3.25 0.12 13.15
CA ALA A 68 2.66 0.10 14.47
C ALA A 68 1.29 0.78 14.50
N TYR A 69 1.19 1.93 13.85
CA TYR A 69 -0.07 2.67 13.75
C TYR A 69 -1.14 1.85 13.02
N LEU A 70 -0.79 1.21 11.91
CA LEU A 70 -1.72 0.41 11.12
C LEU A 70 -2.20 -0.82 11.87
N LYS A 71 -1.32 -1.50 12.57
CA LYS A 71 -1.68 -2.65 13.40
C LYS A 71 -2.67 -2.26 14.48
N ASN A 72 -2.46 -1.10 15.08
CA ASN A 72 -3.34 -0.61 16.14
C ASN A 72 -4.72 -0.18 15.61
N SER A 73 -4.75 0.49 14.44
CA SER A 73 -6.00 1.03 13.90
C SER A 73 -6.82 0.02 13.10
N LEU A 74 -6.17 -0.96 12.45
CA LEU A 74 -6.84 -1.92 11.56
C LEU A 74 -7.09 -3.28 12.21
N GLY A 75 -6.48 -3.55 13.36
CA GLY A 75 -6.60 -4.84 14.02
C GLY A 75 -5.68 -5.89 13.44
N ASN A 76 -5.87 -7.15 13.88
CA ASN A 76 -4.96 -8.24 13.56
C ASN A 76 -5.33 -9.04 12.31
N GLU A 77 -6.41 -8.68 11.64
CA GLU A 77 -6.93 -9.43 10.49
C GLU A 77 -6.21 -9.10 9.18
N ILE A 78 -5.49 -7.98 9.14
CA ILE A 78 -4.77 -7.56 7.94
C ILE A 78 -3.31 -7.95 8.05
N GLU A 79 -2.80 -8.56 6.98
CA GLU A 79 -1.40 -8.91 6.89
C GLU A 79 -0.59 -7.67 6.53
N ILE A 80 0.43 -7.36 7.34
CA ILE A 80 1.29 -6.20 7.14
C ILE A 80 2.74 -6.68 7.14
N PHE A 81 3.44 -6.41 6.02
CA PHE A 81 4.88 -6.65 5.92
C PHE A 81 5.64 -5.35 6.19
N GLU A 82 6.46 -5.35 7.24
CA GLU A 82 7.37 -4.24 7.52
C GLU A 82 8.64 -4.44 6.70
N GLU A 83 8.56 -4.14 5.40
CA GLU A 83 9.64 -4.41 4.47
C GLU A 83 9.68 -3.38 3.34
N ASP A 84 10.84 -3.33 2.68
CA ASP A 84 11.04 -2.49 1.51
C ASP A 84 10.52 -3.22 0.27
N ILE A 85 9.54 -2.63 -0.41
CA ILE A 85 8.96 -3.20 -1.64
C ILE A 85 10.02 -3.43 -2.73
N LEU A 86 11.10 -2.68 -2.71
CA LEU A 86 12.18 -2.84 -3.69
C LEU A 86 13.09 -4.02 -3.37
N LYS A 87 12.97 -4.61 -2.18
CA LYS A 87 13.83 -5.71 -1.70
C LYS A 87 13.07 -6.98 -1.33
N ILE A 88 11.79 -6.87 -0.99
CA ILE A 88 10.98 -8.00 -0.57
C ILE A 88 10.89 -9.06 -1.68
N ASP A 89 10.83 -10.33 -1.30
CA ASP A 89 10.54 -11.40 -2.25
C ASP A 89 9.08 -11.29 -2.72
N LEU A 90 8.90 -11.22 -4.03
CA LEU A 90 7.57 -11.02 -4.63
C LEU A 90 6.81 -12.34 -4.89
N CYS A 91 7.30 -13.46 -4.37
CA CYS A 91 6.68 -14.77 -4.62
C CYS A 91 5.25 -14.89 -4.08
N PHE A 92 4.87 -14.04 -3.14
CA PHE A 92 3.50 -14.05 -2.58
C PHE A 92 2.45 -13.41 -3.49
N ILE A 93 2.87 -12.70 -4.54
CA ILE A 93 1.96 -12.02 -5.46
C ILE A 93 1.36 -13.02 -6.43
N LYS A 94 0.03 -12.99 -6.56
CA LYS A 94 -0.73 -13.85 -7.46
C LYS A 94 -1.15 -13.07 -8.71
N ASN A 95 -1.47 -13.82 -9.78
CA ASN A 95 -1.78 -13.21 -11.08
C ASN A 95 -2.93 -12.21 -11.08
N ASN A 96 -3.91 -12.40 -10.20
CA ASN A 96 -5.09 -11.55 -10.14
C ASN A 96 -5.04 -10.51 -9.03
N ASP A 97 -3.91 -10.38 -8.35
CA ASP A 97 -3.76 -9.36 -7.33
C ASP A 97 -3.71 -7.98 -7.96
N ARG A 98 -4.43 -7.05 -7.36
CA ARG A 98 -4.42 -5.65 -7.76
C ARG A 98 -3.43 -4.90 -6.86
N ILE A 99 -2.52 -4.17 -7.48
CA ILE A 99 -1.46 -3.44 -6.78
C ILE A 99 -1.84 -1.97 -6.74
N ILE A 100 -1.88 -1.40 -5.56
CA ILE A 100 -2.20 0.02 -5.37
C ILE A 100 -1.15 0.69 -4.48
N GLY A 101 -1.04 1.99 -4.60
CA GLY A 101 -0.14 2.77 -3.76
C GLY A 101 -0.17 4.24 -4.10
N ASN A 102 0.03 5.08 -3.09
CA ASN A 102 0.23 6.51 -3.26
C ASN A 102 1.69 6.81 -2.97
N LEU A 103 2.53 6.73 -3.99
CA LEU A 103 3.99 6.70 -3.86
C LEU A 103 4.66 7.88 -4.52
N PRO A 104 5.81 8.33 -3.99
CA PRO A 104 6.65 9.29 -4.71
C PRO A 104 7.04 8.74 -6.09
N TYR A 105 7.14 9.63 -7.07
CA TYR A 105 7.37 9.27 -8.46
C TYR A 105 8.62 8.39 -8.66
N ASN A 106 9.72 8.76 -8.00
CA ASN A 106 10.98 8.03 -8.15
C ASN A 106 10.88 6.58 -7.63
N ILE A 107 10.09 6.35 -6.59
CA ILE A 107 9.87 5.00 -6.07
C ILE A 107 8.90 4.24 -6.95
N ALA A 108 7.84 4.89 -7.40
CA ALA A 108 6.83 4.27 -8.26
C ALA A 108 7.43 3.69 -9.54
N SER A 109 8.33 4.43 -10.20
CA SER A 109 8.96 3.96 -11.43
C SER A 109 9.81 2.70 -11.20
N GLN A 110 10.53 2.63 -10.09
CA GLN A 110 11.34 1.45 -9.75
C GLN A 110 10.46 0.23 -9.45
N ILE A 111 9.33 0.44 -8.79
CA ILE A 111 8.37 -0.62 -8.50
C ILE A 111 7.77 -1.18 -9.78
N ILE A 112 7.37 -0.31 -10.71
CA ILE A 112 6.82 -0.74 -11.99
C ILE A 112 7.82 -1.61 -12.74
N LEU A 113 9.09 -1.20 -12.79
CA LEU A 113 10.13 -1.99 -13.43
C LEU A 113 10.28 -3.36 -12.78
N ARG A 114 10.22 -3.41 -11.47
CA ARG A 114 10.34 -4.67 -10.73
C ARG A 114 9.19 -5.64 -11.03
N PHE A 115 7.96 -5.13 -11.12
CA PHE A 115 6.80 -5.94 -11.48
C PHE A 115 6.83 -6.41 -12.94
N LEU A 116 7.35 -5.60 -13.85
CA LEU A 116 7.51 -6.02 -15.23
C LEU A 116 8.50 -7.18 -15.37
N GLU A 117 9.57 -7.18 -14.57
CA GLU A 117 10.51 -8.30 -14.54
C GLU A 117 9.84 -9.57 -14.01
N LEU A 118 9.00 -9.44 -13.00
CA LEU A 118 8.24 -10.57 -12.47
C LEU A 118 7.35 -11.20 -13.53
N ASN A 119 6.65 -10.37 -14.30
CA ASN A 119 5.78 -10.86 -15.38
C ASN A 119 6.53 -11.60 -16.47
N ARG A 120 7.77 -11.21 -16.75
CA ARG A 120 8.60 -11.88 -17.77
C ARG A 120 9.04 -13.27 -17.35
N LYS A 121 9.02 -13.56 -16.06
CA LYS A 121 9.42 -14.86 -15.52
C LYS A 121 8.25 -15.86 -15.47
N ILE A 122 7.08 -15.36 -15.64
CA ILE A 122 5.86 -16.15 -15.65
C ILE A 122 5.47 -16.47 -17.10
#